data_005fbd8324b1d143ce8dbb141d1a5faf
#
_entry.id   005fbd8324b1d143ce8dbb141d1a5faf
#
_cell.length_a   1.000
_cell.length_b   1.000
_cell.length_c   1.000
_cell.angle_alpha   90.00
_cell.angle_beta   90.00
_cell.angle_gamma   90.00
#
_symmetry.space_group_name_H-M   'P 1'
#
loop_
_entity.id
_entity.type
_entity.pdbx_description
1 polymer ?
#
loop_
_entity_poly.entity_id
_entity_poly.type
_entity_poly.pdbx_seq_one_letter_code
_entity_poly.pdbx_strand_id
1 'polypeptide(L)'
;WQLTVLLYLVIPAAVAAQDVRTPPAPAPTINPPISRIAFGSCSTQDEPLGILRTVLEWDPELFICMGDNIYGDTRDMQVLQQRYDTLSRRPEFQQLRAKVPLIATWDDHDYGENDAGREYPFKRESKDIFLKFWNEPAVSPRREHEGIYTCYRFGEPGSGRSLQIILLDTRTFRDPLFKSPQGSWKNDYLPDLDPQKTLLGDQQWAWLKERLLEPADLRIIGSSIQFAHEHNGWESWTNLPRELLRMVDLIRQTRASGVLFISGDVHWGELSRLQAPNCYPLYDLTASGLNQDWDRLEPNGNRLGEACMDFHFGMLEITWGATPSVQLRIHDMTGRSRVRRTVRLSELKFPQD
;
A
#
# COMPACT_ATOMS: atom_id res chain seq x y z
N TRP A 1 -70.42 -31.09 -45.85
CA TRP A 1 -69.28 -31.54 -45.02
C TRP A 1 -68.46 -30.30 -44.63
N GLN A 2 -68.79 -29.78 -43.42
CA GLN A 2 -68.02 -28.68 -42.82
C GLN A 2 -66.91 -29.29 -41.97
N LEU A 3 -65.66 -28.91 -42.25
CA LEU A 3 -64.51 -29.23 -41.40
C LEU A 3 -64.31 -28.09 -40.45
N THR A 4 -64.50 -28.34 -39.14
CA THR A 4 -64.17 -27.42 -38.07
C THR A 4 -62.71 -27.64 -37.64
N VAL A 5 -61.85 -26.65 -37.86
CA VAL A 5 -60.45 -26.66 -37.39
C VAL A 5 -60.41 -26.04 -36.04
N LEU A 6 -60.06 -26.86 -35.01
CA LEU A 6 -59.74 -26.35 -33.65
C LEU A 6 -58.30 -25.86 -33.62
N LEU A 7 -58.12 -24.56 -33.38
CA LEU A 7 -56.80 -23.96 -33.08
C LEU A 7 -56.57 -24.10 -31.58
N TYR A 8 -55.52 -24.88 -31.21
CA TYR A 8 -54.99 -24.87 -29.85
C TYR A 8 -54.01 -23.71 -29.69
N LEU A 9 -54.36 -22.75 -28.86
CA LEU A 9 -53.49 -21.70 -28.39
C LEU A 9 -52.54 -22.29 -27.31
N VAL A 10 -51.26 -22.47 -27.64
CA VAL A 10 -50.23 -22.78 -26.66
C VAL A 10 -49.76 -21.48 -26.05
N ILE A 11 -50.13 -21.20 -24.80
CA ILE A 11 -49.62 -20.09 -24.01
C ILE A 11 -48.24 -20.53 -23.43
N PRO A 12 -47.16 -19.84 -23.75
CA PRO A 12 -45.88 -20.16 -23.10
C PRO A 12 -45.93 -19.70 -21.63
N ALA A 13 -45.71 -20.63 -20.71
CA ALA A 13 -45.53 -20.31 -19.29
C ALA A 13 -44.27 -19.44 -19.13
N ALA A 14 -44.42 -18.21 -18.67
CA ALA A 14 -43.34 -17.35 -18.28
C ALA A 14 -42.65 -17.97 -17.05
N VAL A 15 -41.45 -18.49 -17.23
CA VAL A 15 -40.57 -18.87 -16.11
C VAL A 15 -40.12 -17.57 -15.45
N ALA A 16 -40.65 -17.28 -14.28
CA ALA A 16 -40.19 -16.19 -13.44
C ALA A 16 -38.69 -16.47 -13.07
N ALA A 17 -37.81 -15.63 -13.58
CA ALA A 17 -36.42 -15.63 -13.13
C ALA A 17 -36.41 -15.32 -11.62
N GLN A 18 -36.04 -16.30 -10.82
CA GLN A 18 -35.74 -16.07 -9.40
C GLN A 18 -34.50 -15.16 -9.32
N ASP A 19 -34.73 -13.96 -8.81
CA ASP A 19 -33.72 -12.98 -8.49
C ASP A 19 -32.84 -13.60 -7.36
N VAL A 20 -31.76 -14.25 -7.74
CA VAL A 20 -30.76 -14.79 -6.79
C VAL A 20 -30.05 -13.58 -6.20
N ARG A 21 -30.66 -13.00 -5.14
CA ARG A 21 -29.99 -11.96 -4.37
C ARG A 21 -28.75 -12.56 -3.75
N THR A 22 -27.59 -12.18 -4.26
CA THR A 22 -26.30 -12.43 -3.61
C THR A 22 -26.41 -11.93 -2.17
N PRO A 23 -26.09 -12.74 -1.15
CA PRO A 23 -26.14 -12.28 0.23
C PRO A 23 -25.24 -11.03 0.37
N PRO A 24 -25.66 -10.01 1.15
CA PRO A 24 -24.84 -8.82 1.36
C PRO A 24 -23.49 -9.25 1.91
N ALA A 25 -22.42 -8.65 1.36
CA ALA A 25 -21.08 -8.86 1.86
C ALA A 25 -21.05 -8.63 3.38
N PRO A 26 -20.32 -9.46 4.15
CA PRO A 26 -20.22 -9.28 5.60
C PRO A 26 -19.77 -7.86 5.91
N ALA A 27 -20.38 -7.24 6.93
CA ALA A 27 -20.00 -5.90 7.37
C ALA A 27 -18.49 -5.86 7.68
N PRO A 28 -17.78 -4.80 7.27
CA PRO A 28 -16.34 -4.72 7.50
C PRO A 28 -16.04 -4.74 9.00
N THR A 29 -15.07 -5.57 9.40
CA THR A 29 -14.61 -5.61 10.79
C THR A 29 -13.96 -4.27 11.15
N ILE A 30 -14.47 -3.60 12.18
CA ILE A 30 -13.90 -2.37 12.72
C ILE A 30 -13.11 -2.71 13.96
N ASN A 31 -11.80 -2.44 13.90
CA ASN A 31 -10.90 -2.64 15.04
C ASN A 31 -10.97 -1.46 16.01
N PRO A 32 -10.53 -1.61 17.28
CA PRO A 32 -10.40 -0.47 18.19
C PRO A 32 -9.55 0.66 17.61
N PRO A 33 -9.79 1.93 18.00
CA PRO A 33 -8.93 3.04 17.57
C PRO A 33 -7.49 2.84 18.02
N ILE A 34 -6.54 3.17 17.15
CA ILE A 34 -5.10 3.12 17.43
C ILE A 34 -4.47 4.50 17.20
N SER A 35 -3.33 4.72 17.81
CA SER A 35 -2.62 6.01 17.79
C SER A 35 -1.14 5.91 17.42
N ARG A 36 -0.53 4.74 17.57
CA ARG A 36 0.91 4.53 17.29
C ARG A 36 1.08 3.43 16.25
N ILE A 37 1.60 3.81 15.08
CA ILE A 37 1.80 2.90 13.96
C ILE A 37 3.25 3.04 13.53
N ALA A 38 4.00 1.94 13.59
CA ALA A 38 5.32 1.85 12.98
C ALA A 38 5.23 1.17 11.61
N PHE A 39 6.18 1.47 10.73
CA PHE A 39 6.26 0.83 9.41
C PHE A 39 7.68 0.84 8.87
N GLY A 40 7.95 -0.01 7.90
CA GLY A 40 9.20 -0.04 7.17
C GLY A 40 9.20 -1.09 6.07
N SER A 41 10.20 -1.01 5.20
CA SER A 41 10.46 -1.93 4.10
C SER A 41 11.94 -2.25 3.97
N CYS A 42 12.29 -3.06 3.00
CA CYS A 42 13.65 -3.43 2.63
C CYS A 42 14.39 -4.10 3.78
N SER A 43 13.93 -5.33 4.06
CA SER A 43 14.46 -6.18 5.11
C SER A 43 14.95 -7.52 4.53
N THR A 44 16.27 -7.60 4.24
CA THR A 44 16.81 -8.90 3.82
C THR A 44 16.77 -9.90 4.99
N GLN A 45 16.23 -11.08 4.70
CA GLN A 45 16.10 -12.17 5.67
C GLN A 45 17.45 -12.78 6.07
N ASP A 46 18.51 -12.52 5.31
CA ASP A 46 19.83 -13.13 5.50
C ASP A 46 20.69 -12.37 6.51
N GLU A 47 20.35 -11.11 6.82
CA GLU A 47 21.04 -10.25 7.78
C GLU A 47 20.23 -10.00 9.07
N PRO A 48 20.91 -9.59 10.18
CA PRO A 48 20.19 -9.25 11.42
C PRO A 48 19.21 -8.09 11.25
N LEU A 49 18.06 -8.18 11.92
CA LEU A 49 17.02 -7.16 11.93
C LEU A 49 17.02 -6.36 13.24
N GLY A 50 18.21 -5.91 13.67
CA GLY A 50 18.41 -5.22 14.95
C GLY A 50 17.50 -4.00 15.16
N ILE A 51 17.15 -3.30 14.09
CA ILE A 51 16.23 -2.14 14.10
C ILE A 51 14.86 -2.48 14.71
N LEU A 52 14.38 -3.72 14.58
CA LEU A 52 13.09 -4.13 15.13
C LEU A 52 13.05 -4.11 16.67
N ARG A 53 14.21 -4.18 17.34
CA ARG A 53 14.28 -3.98 18.79
C ARG A 53 14.00 -2.53 19.15
N THR A 54 14.56 -1.61 18.39
CA THR A 54 14.30 -0.17 18.55
C THR A 54 12.83 0.16 18.22
N VAL A 55 12.24 -0.48 17.21
CA VAL A 55 10.78 -0.37 16.94
C VAL A 55 9.97 -0.73 18.19
N LEU A 56 10.31 -1.84 18.84
CA LEU A 56 9.58 -2.29 20.06
C LEU A 56 9.71 -1.32 21.25
N GLU A 57 10.78 -0.53 21.34
CA GLU A 57 10.96 0.51 22.38
C GLU A 57 9.96 1.67 22.21
N TRP A 58 9.45 1.88 21.00
CA TRP A 58 8.42 2.89 20.70
C TRP A 58 6.98 2.40 20.94
N ASP A 59 6.82 1.15 21.36
CA ASP A 59 5.55 0.54 21.75
C ASP A 59 4.42 0.78 20.70
N PRO A 60 4.62 0.40 19.43
CA PRO A 60 3.61 0.58 18.39
C PRO A 60 2.42 -0.36 18.64
N GLU A 61 1.22 0.12 18.30
CA GLU A 61 -0.02 -0.68 18.35
C GLU A 61 -0.24 -1.49 17.08
N LEU A 62 0.50 -1.13 16.02
CA LEU A 62 0.50 -1.80 14.73
C LEU A 62 1.86 -1.59 14.05
N PHE A 63 2.35 -2.61 13.35
CA PHE A 63 3.48 -2.48 12.44
C PHE A 63 3.04 -2.84 11.02
N ILE A 64 3.38 -1.98 10.05
CA ILE A 64 3.07 -2.18 8.63
C ILE A 64 4.35 -2.56 7.89
N CYS A 65 4.39 -3.77 7.34
CA CYS A 65 5.45 -4.23 6.46
C CYS A 65 5.14 -3.74 5.03
N MET A 66 6.00 -2.87 4.50
CA MET A 66 5.72 -2.08 3.30
C MET A 66 6.29 -2.66 2.00
N GLY A 67 6.61 -3.95 1.97
CA GLY A 67 7.25 -4.61 0.84
C GLY A 67 8.73 -4.86 1.07
N ASP A 68 9.36 -5.64 0.20
CA ASP A 68 10.72 -6.15 0.38
C ASP A 68 10.89 -6.76 1.77
N ASN A 69 9.87 -7.49 2.16
CA ASN A 69 9.88 -8.19 3.45
C ASN A 69 10.90 -9.34 3.44
N ILE A 70 11.22 -9.81 2.25
CA ILE A 70 12.28 -10.75 1.91
C ILE A 70 12.87 -10.38 0.55
N TYR A 71 14.07 -10.86 0.25
CA TYR A 71 14.71 -10.80 -1.06
C TYR A 71 14.69 -12.19 -1.69
N GLY A 72 13.64 -12.44 -2.48
CA GLY A 72 13.39 -13.72 -3.15
C GLY A 72 14.12 -13.81 -4.48
N ASP A 73 13.90 -12.85 -5.36
CA ASP A 73 14.51 -12.70 -6.69
C ASP A 73 14.57 -14.01 -7.49
N THR A 74 13.43 -14.69 -7.58
CA THR A 74 13.39 -16.05 -8.09
C THR A 74 12.10 -16.37 -8.81
N ARG A 75 12.19 -17.31 -9.76
CA ARG A 75 11.04 -18.01 -10.36
C ARG A 75 10.80 -19.39 -9.76
N ASP A 76 11.61 -19.79 -8.80
CA ASP A 76 11.41 -21.02 -8.04
C ASP A 76 10.64 -20.74 -6.76
N MET A 77 9.39 -21.17 -6.70
CA MET A 77 8.50 -20.93 -5.58
C MET A 77 8.95 -21.65 -4.29
N GLN A 78 9.78 -22.69 -4.40
CA GLN A 78 10.36 -23.31 -3.21
C GLN A 78 11.43 -22.40 -2.60
N VAL A 79 12.22 -21.73 -3.43
CA VAL A 79 13.18 -20.71 -2.98
C VAL A 79 12.45 -19.54 -2.33
N LEU A 80 11.40 -19.01 -2.95
CA LEU A 80 10.60 -17.92 -2.38
C LEU A 80 10.03 -18.30 -0.99
N GLN A 81 9.45 -19.50 -0.87
CA GLN A 81 8.96 -20.01 0.41
C GLN A 81 10.09 -20.11 1.45
N GLN A 82 11.28 -20.62 1.07
CA GLN A 82 12.44 -20.74 1.96
C GLN A 82 12.93 -19.38 2.48
N ARG A 83 12.85 -18.32 1.65
CA ARG A 83 13.20 -16.95 2.08
C ARG A 83 12.24 -16.46 3.17
N TYR A 84 10.94 -16.63 3.01
CA TYR A 84 9.95 -16.36 4.05
C TYR A 84 10.16 -17.22 5.31
N ASP A 85 10.48 -18.50 5.15
CA ASP A 85 10.81 -19.39 6.29
C ASP A 85 12.06 -18.90 7.03
N THR A 86 13.04 -18.33 6.33
CA THR A 86 14.24 -17.73 6.94
C THR A 86 13.86 -16.49 7.75
N LEU A 87 13.07 -15.56 7.19
CA LEU A 87 12.54 -14.42 7.94
C LEU A 87 11.79 -14.86 9.21
N SER A 88 10.94 -15.87 9.10
CA SER A 88 10.14 -16.38 10.23
C SER A 88 11.00 -16.87 11.41
N ARG A 89 12.23 -17.30 11.14
CA ARG A 89 13.18 -17.77 12.16
C ARG A 89 14.06 -16.68 12.75
N ARG A 90 14.05 -15.45 12.20
CA ARG A 90 14.80 -14.33 12.77
C ARG A 90 14.28 -13.96 14.16
N PRO A 91 15.15 -13.95 15.20
CA PRO A 91 14.70 -13.68 16.57
C PRO A 91 14.02 -12.33 16.73
N GLU A 92 14.51 -11.30 16.05
CA GLU A 92 13.96 -9.95 16.11
C GLU A 92 12.57 -9.89 15.48
N PHE A 93 12.36 -10.57 14.35
CA PHE A 93 11.06 -10.67 13.70
C PHE A 93 10.06 -11.48 14.55
N GLN A 94 10.50 -12.57 15.17
CA GLN A 94 9.67 -13.34 16.10
C GLN A 94 9.23 -12.49 17.31
N GLN A 95 10.16 -11.69 17.87
CA GLN A 95 9.85 -10.78 18.99
C GLN A 95 8.84 -9.71 18.57
N LEU A 96 9.00 -9.10 17.40
CA LEU A 96 8.05 -8.12 16.88
C LEU A 96 6.66 -8.77 16.69
N ARG A 97 6.60 -9.89 16.00
CA ARG A 97 5.35 -10.63 15.69
C ARG A 97 4.61 -11.11 16.95
N ALA A 98 5.35 -11.40 18.03
CA ALA A 98 4.77 -11.83 19.30
C ALA A 98 4.15 -10.67 20.10
N LYS A 99 4.60 -9.43 19.87
CA LYS A 99 4.20 -8.26 20.68
C LYS A 99 3.30 -7.28 19.94
N VAL A 100 3.40 -7.21 18.61
CA VAL A 100 2.73 -6.19 17.81
C VAL A 100 1.96 -6.87 16.68
N PRO A 101 0.69 -6.52 16.46
CA PRO A 101 -0.05 -6.92 15.25
C PRO A 101 0.69 -6.45 13.99
N LEU A 102 0.78 -7.34 12.99
CA LEU A 102 1.43 -7.04 11.71
C LEU A 102 0.41 -7.06 10.58
N ILE A 103 0.49 -6.08 9.70
CA ILE A 103 -0.15 -6.10 8.38
C ILE A 103 0.92 -5.85 7.32
N ALA A 104 0.70 -6.35 6.10
CA ALA A 104 1.74 -6.30 5.08
C ALA A 104 1.20 -6.05 3.67
N THR A 105 2.04 -5.42 2.86
CA THR A 105 2.02 -5.50 1.41
C THR A 105 3.35 -6.09 0.93
N TRP A 106 3.46 -6.36 -0.36
CA TRP A 106 4.72 -6.75 -1.00
C TRP A 106 5.30 -5.64 -1.84
N ASP A 107 6.58 -5.82 -2.22
CA ASP A 107 7.18 -5.13 -3.34
C ASP A 107 7.81 -6.16 -4.30
N ASP A 108 8.72 -5.78 -5.17
CA ASP A 108 9.23 -6.63 -6.25
C ASP A 108 10.01 -7.86 -5.75
N HIS A 109 10.86 -7.69 -4.74
CA HIS A 109 11.69 -8.77 -4.22
C HIS A 109 10.88 -9.88 -3.53
N ASP A 110 9.79 -9.57 -2.87
CA ASP A 110 8.90 -10.58 -2.28
C ASP A 110 7.72 -10.95 -3.19
N TYR A 111 7.44 -10.16 -4.23
CA TYR A 111 6.54 -10.53 -5.32
C TYR A 111 7.18 -11.56 -6.26
N GLY A 112 8.49 -11.42 -6.57
CA GLY A 112 9.18 -12.39 -7.40
C GLY A 112 10.58 -12.05 -7.86
N GLU A 113 10.75 -11.06 -8.68
CA GLU A 113 12.04 -10.63 -9.26
C GLU A 113 12.17 -9.12 -9.18
N ASN A 114 13.39 -8.62 -9.04
CA ASN A 114 13.69 -7.19 -9.02
C ASN A 114 13.00 -6.45 -10.18
N ASP A 115 12.33 -5.37 -9.86
CA ASP A 115 11.53 -4.53 -10.76
C ASP A 115 10.40 -5.26 -11.52
N ALA A 116 10.00 -6.47 -11.13
CA ALA A 116 8.94 -7.20 -11.79
C ALA A 116 7.56 -6.56 -11.61
N GLY A 117 6.74 -6.63 -12.64
CA GLY A 117 5.37 -6.18 -12.69
C GLY A 117 4.43 -7.25 -13.22
N ARG A 118 3.42 -6.85 -13.97
CA ARG A 118 2.37 -7.75 -14.49
C ARG A 118 2.90 -8.89 -15.37
N GLU A 119 4.09 -8.74 -15.91
CA GLU A 119 4.75 -9.73 -16.75
C GLU A 119 5.32 -10.92 -15.98
N TYR A 120 5.44 -10.81 -14.63
CA TYR A 120 5.95 -11.92 -13.83
C TYR A 120 5.02 -13.13 -13.88
N PRO A 121 5.53 -14.30 -14.30
CA PRO A 121 4.66 -15.44 -14.62
C PRO A 121 4.11 -16.18 -13.39
N PHE A 122 4.75 -16.06 -12.22
CA PHE A 122 4.41 -16.80 -11.00
C PHE A 122 3.68 -15.95 -9.94
N LYS A 123 3.10 -14.82 -10.36
CA LYS A 123 2.42 -13.88 -9.43
C LYS A 123 1.33 -14.50 -8.58
N ARG A 124 0.64 -15.52 -9.09
CA ARG A 124 -0.41 -16.23 -8.35
C ARG A 124 0.18 -17.09 -7.23
N GLU A 125 1.21 -17.85 -7.56
CA GLU A 125 1.93 -18.71 -6.62
C GLU A 125 2.63 -17.88 -5.54
N SER A 126 3.22 -16.74 -5.90
CA SER A 126 3.78 -15.76 -4.95
C SER A 126 2.72 -15.23 -4.00
N LYS A 127 1.52 -14.91 -4.52
CA LYS A 127 0.39 -14.50 -3.70
C LYS A 127 -0.01 -15.59 -2.68
N ASP A 128 -0.08 -16.84 -3.11
CA ASP A 128 -0.43 -17.96 -2.22
C ASP A 128 0.59 -18.11 -1.08
N ILE A 129 1.88 -17.97 -1.39
CA ILE A 129 2.97 -18.00 -0.39
C ILE A 129 2.85 -16.80 0.55
N PHE A 130 2.67 -15.60 0.03
CA PHE A 130 2.49 -14.38 0.80
C PHE A 130 1.32 -14.50 1.78
N LEU A 131 0.13 -14.84 1.28
CA LEU A 131 -1.08 -14.96 2.10
C LEU A 131 -0.94 -16.03 3.19
N LYS A 132 -0.23 -17.12 2.89
CA LYS A 132 0.07 -18.17 3.87
C LYS A 132 1.02 -17.69 4.95
N PHE A 133 2.11 -17.00 4.58
CA PHE A 133 3.11 -16.49 5.52
C PHE A 133 2.52 -15.47 6.50
N TRP A 134 1.70 -14.54 5.99
CA TRP A 134 1.05 -13.52 6.80
C TRP A 134 -0.20 -13.99 7.53
N ASN A 135 -0.53 -15.28 7.46
CA ASN A 135 -1.73 -15.90 8.08
C ASN A 135 -3.02 -15.18 7.67
N GLU A 136 -3.15 -14.81 6.39
CA GLU A 136 -4.35 -14.18 5.89
C GLU A 136 -5.58 -15.04 6.15
N PRO A 137 -6.66 -14.51 6.76
CA PRO A 137 -7.87 -15.28 7.08
C PRO A 137 -8.46 -15.99 5.85
N ALA A 138 -9.04 -17.18 6.05
CA ALA A 138 -9.63 -17.95 4.95
C ALA A 138 -10.78 -17.21 4.24
N VAL A 139 -11.50 -16.35 4.98
CA VAL A 139 -12.63 -15.57 4.47
C VAL A 139 -12.24 -14.15 4.03
N SER A 140 -10.93 -13.86 3.93
CA SER A 140 -10.46 -12.54 3.52
C SER A 140 -10.78 -12.27 2.05
N PRO A 141 -11.35 -11.09 1.71
CA PRO A 141 -11.54 -10.66 0.33
C PRO A 141 -10.25 -10.65 -0.50
N ARG A 142 -9.10 -10.52 0.17
CA ARG A 142 -7.76 -10.56 -0.44
C ARG A 142 -7.47 -11.87 -1.17
N ARG A 143 -8.19 -12.95 -0.83
CA ARG A 143 -8.08 -14.26 -1.50
C ARG A 143 -8.90 -14.33 -2.79
N GLU A 144 -9.92 -13.50 -2.92
CA GLU A 144 -10.92 -13.60 -3.99
C GLU A 144 -10.56 -12.80 -5.24
N HIS A 145 -9.77 -11.73 -5.12
CA HIS A 145 -9.37 -10.87 -6.25
C HIS A 145 -7.92 -11.11 -6.67
N GLU A 146 -7.54 -10.69 -7.86
CA GLU A 146 -6.15 -10.67 -8.30
C GLU A 146 -5.37 -9.60 -7.50
N GLY A 147 -4.10 -9.90 -7.17
CA GLY A 147 -3.27 -9.03 -6.32
C GLY A 147 -3.57 -9.15 -4.83
N ILE A 148 -2.88 -8.33 -4.02
CA ILE A 148 -2.92 -8.39 -2.57
C ILE A 148 -3.41 -7.09 -1.91
N TYR A 149 -3.91 -6.13 -2.66
CA TYR A 149 -4.42 -4.88 -2.09
C TYR A 149 -5.53 -5.14 -1.06
N THR A 150 -5.57 -4.32 -0.01
CA THR A 150 -6.50 -4.52 1.11
C THR A 150 -6.72 -3.23 1.89
N CYS A 151 -7.75 -3.24 2.75
CA CYS A 151 -8.10 -2.10 3.59
C CYS A 151 -8.45 -2.57 5.01
N TYR A 152 -7.87 -1.90 6.00
CA TYR A 152 -8.15 -2.10 7.42
C TYR A 152 -8.83 -0.86 7.99
N ARG A 153 -9.71 -1.06 8.98
CA ARG A 153 -10.44 0.03 9.64
C ARG A 153 -10.27 -0.05 11.14
N PHE A 154 -10.05 1.11 11.75
CA PHE A 154 -9.85 1.30 13.19
C PHE A 154 -10.70 2.48 13.66
N GLY A 155 -11.45 2.29 14.74
CA GLY A 155 -12.38 3.27 15.24
C GLY A 155 -13.64 3.43 14.38
N GLU A 156 -14.72 3.85 15.02
CA GLU A 156 -16.02 4.01 14.36
C GLU A 156 -16.04 5.26 13.47
N PRO A 157 -16.55 5.17 12.23
CA PRO A 157 -16.77 6.33 11.39
C PRO A 157 -17.62 7.40 12.08
N GLY A 158 -17.19 8.66 12.01
CA GLY A 158 -17.90 9.78 12.66
C GLY A 158 -17.56 9.97 14.14
N SER A 159 -16.76 9.11 14.74
CA SER A 159 -16.31 9.24 16.12
C SER A 159 -15.24 10.34 16.35
N GLY A 160 -14.67 10.89 15.29
CA GLY A 160 -13.49 11.75 15.35
C GLY A 160 -12.18 11.00 15.61
N ARG A 161 -12.20 9.64 15.54
CA ARG A 161 -11.06 8.75 15.81
C ARG A 161 -11.00 7.58 14.81
N SER A 162 -11.57 7.75 13.63
CA SER A 162 -11.60 6.70 12.62
C SER A 162 -10.39 6.79 11.71
N LEU A 163 -9.69 5.66 11.59
CA LEU A 163 -8.53 5.47 10.73
C LEU A 163 -8.81 4.39 9.69
N GLN A 164 -8.51 4.68 8.45
CA GLN A 164 -8.48 3.73 7.34
C GLN A 164 -7.04 3.53 6.88
N ILE A 165 -6.58 2.29 6.80
CA ILE A 165 -5.28 1.92 6.24
C ILE A 165 -5.55 1.14 4.96
N ILE A 166 -5.13 1.70 3.83
CA ILE A 166 -5.26 1.13 2.49
C ILE A 166 -3.87 0.69 2.05
N LEU A 167 -3.65 -0.60 1.87
CA LEU A 167 -2.41 -1.12 1.31
C LEU A 167 -2.63 -1.43 -0.17
N LEU A 168 -1.88 -0.76 -1.02
CA LEU A 168 -1.91 -0.95 -2.46
C LEU A 168 -1.04 -2.14 -2.87
N ASP A 169 -1.38 -2.72 -4.01
CA ASP A 169 -0.53 -3.65 -4.74
C ASP A 169 0.01 -2.92 -5.98
N THR A 170 1.27 -2.58 -5.95
CA THR A 170 1.96 -1.84 -7.01
C THR A 170 2.69 -2.75 -8.01
N ARG A 171 2.48 -4.08 -7.92
CA ARG A 171 3.19 -5.07 -8.73
C ARG A 171 2.28 -5.84 -9.70
N THR A 172 1.21 -6.45 -9.19
CA THR A 172 0.37 -7.39 -9.95
C THR A 172 -0.14 -6.85 -11.28
N PHE A 173 -0.43 -5.56 -11.35
CA PHE A 173 -1.06 -4.92 -12.50
C PHE A 173 -0.13 -3.97 -13.25
N ARG A 174 1.03 -3.64 -12.67
CA ARG A 174 1.94 -2.62 -13.19
C ARG A 174 2.50 -3.03 -14.53
N ASP A 175 2.31 -2.17 -15.52
CA ASP A 175 2.92 -2.32 -16.84
C ASP A 175 4.44 -2.08 -16.77
N PRO A 176 5.22 -2.69 -17.71
CA PRO A 176 6.65 -2.47 -17.77
C PRO A 176 7.02 -1.00 -17.84
N LEU A 177 8.02 -0.58 -17.05
CA LEU A 177 8.51 0.77 -17.00
C LEU A 177 9.39 1.10 -18.21
N PHE A 178 9.47 2.38 -18.54
CA PHE A 178 10.29 2.87 -19.63
C PHE A 178 11.74 3.12 -19.16
N LYS A 179 12.66 2.25 -19.59
CA LYS A 179 14.09 2.41 -19.28
C LYS A 179 14.76 3.40 -20.22
N SER A 180 15.69 4.20 -19.69
CA SER A 180 16.52 5.09 -20.50
C SER A 180 17.29 4.32 -21.56
N PRO A 181 17.22 4.72 -22.85
CA PRO A 181 17.99 4.07 -23.91
C PRO A 181 19.51 4.23 -23.77
N GLN A 182 19.97 5.21 -23.00
CA GLN A 182 21.38 5.54 -22.83
C GLN A 182 22.10 4.62 -21.85
N GLY A 183 21.33 3.86 -21.05
CA GLY A 183 21.86 3.01 -20.01
C GLY A 183 22.55 3.81 -18.88
N SER A 184 22.44 3.35 -17.69
CA SER A 184 23.05 3.96 -16.51
C SER A 184 23.50 2.84 -15.55
N TRP A 185 24.26 3.21 -14.55
CA TRP A 185 24.64 2.30 -13.46
C TRP A 185 23.44 1.93 -12.57
N LYS A 186 22.35 2.68 -12.65
CA LYS A 186 21.04 2.39 -12.04
C LYS A 186 20.00 2.07 -13.11
N ASN A 187 18.81 1.70 -12.72
CA ASN A 187 17.74 1.35 -13.65
C ASN A 187 17.35 2.50 -14.57
N ASP A 188 17.42 3.73 -14.08
CA ASP A 188 17.25 4.96 -14.85
C ASP A 188 15.91 4.99 -15.60
N TYR A 189 14.84 4.70 -14.87
CA TYR A 189 13.50 4.75 -15.41
C TYR A 189 13.08 6.18 -15.69
N LEU A 190 12.51 6.39 -16.86
CA LEU A 190 11.99 7.66 -17.31
C LEU A 190 10.46 7.69 -17.22
N PRO A 191 9.88 8.89 -17.07
CA PRO A 191 8.43 9.05 -17.13
C PRO A 191 7.85 8.55 -18.45
N ASP A 192 6.84 7.67 -18.38
CA ASP A 192 6.11 7.13 -19.50
C ASP A 192 4.70 7.74 -19.58
N LEU A 193 4.39 8.40 -20.67
CA LEU A 193 3.12 9.10 -20.89
C LEU A 193 2.09 8.25 -21.65
N ASP A 194 2.40 6.98 -21.95
CA ASP A 194 1.46 6.08 -22.62
C ASP A 194 0.15 5.97 -21.83
N PRO A 195 -1.00 6.41 -22.42
CA PRO A 195 -2.29 6.40 -21.72
C PRO A 195 -2.85 4.99 -21.49
N GLN A 196 -2.28 3.96 -22.10
CA GLN A 196 -2.71 2.57 -21.93
C GLN A 196 -2.00 1.88 -20.76
N LYS A 197 -0.90 2.46 -20.28
CA LYS A 197 -0.16 1.89 -19.16
C LYS A 197 -0.81 2.23 -17.83
N THR A 198 -0.78 1.25 -16.93
CA THR A 198 -1.33 1.37 -15.59
C THR A 198 -0.34 0.88 -14.52
N LEU A 199 -0.47 1.42 -13.33
CA LEU A 199 0.21 0.97 -12.11
C LEU A 199 -0.68 -0.02 -11.34
N LEU A 200 -1.94 0.35 -11.12
CA LEU A 200 -2.85 -0.38 -10.24
C LEU A 200 -3.86 -1.27 -10.98
N GLY A 201 -4.02 -1.11 -12.30
CA GLY A 201 -5.06 -1.80 -13.06
C GLY A 201 -6.48 -1.33 -12.73
N ASP A 202 -7.42 -1.54 -13.64
CA ASP A 202 -8.79 -0.99 -13.50
C ASP A 202 -9.54 -1.57 -12.30
N GLN A 203 -9.31 -2.84 -11.97
CA GLN A 203 -9.96 -3.50 -10.85
C GLN A 203 -9.57 -2.85 -9.51
N GLN A 204 -8.28 -2.65 -9.28
CA GLN A 204 -7.80 -2.01 -8.05
C GLN A 204 -8.19 -0.53 -8.00
N TRP A 205 -8.18 0.18 -9.13
CA TRP A 205 -8.67 1.57 -9.20
C TRP A 205 -10.14 1.70 -8.84
N ALA A 206 -11.00 0.80 -9.34
CA ALA A 206 -12.42 0.79 -8.99
C ALA A 206 -12.63 0.51 -7.49
N TRP A 207 -11.91 -0.49 -6.96
CA TRP A 207 -11.92 -0.81 -5.54
C TRP A 207 -11.41 0.35 -4.66
N LEU A 208 -10.33 1.01 -5.06
CA LEU A 208 -9.77 2.15 -4.32
C LEU A 208 -10.77 3.33 -4.27
N LYS A 209 -11.48 3.58 -5.36
CA LYS A 209 -12.54 4.59 -5.38
C LYS A 209 -13.61 4.32 -4.34
N GLU A 210 -14.06 3.07 -4.23
CA GLU A 210 -15.04 2.69 -3.20
C GLU A 210 -14.49 2.92 -1.79
N ARG A 211 -13.20 2.55 -1.56
CA ARG A 211 -12.57 2.76 -0.24
C ARG A 211 -12.43 4.23 0.11
N LEU A 212 -12.11 5.10 -0.84
CA LEU A 212 -11.99 6.53 -0.60
C LEU A 212 -13.34 7.24 -0.38
N LEU A 213 -14.44 6.67 -0.86
CA LEU A 213 -15.80 7.14 -0.58
C LEU A 213 -16.29 6.79 0.83
N GLU A 214 -15.67 5.82 1.49
CA GLU A 214 -16.01 5.47 2.87
C GLU A 214 -15.61 6.58 3.84
N PRO A 215 -16.42 6.86 4.87
CA PRO A 215 -16.07 7.89 5.85
C PRO A 215 -14.88 7.45 6.72
N ALA A 216 -13.87 8.34 6.87
CA ALA A 216 -12.77 8.20 7.82
C ALA A 216 -12.21 9.59 8.15
N ASP A 217 -11.67 9.76 9.38
CA ASP A 217 -11.04 11.00 9.83
C ASP A 217 -9.60 11.11 9.30
N LEU A 218 -8.88 9.98 9.23
CA LEU A 218 -7.53 9.86 8.71
C LEU A 218 -7.44 8.63 7.79
N ARG A 219 -6.72 8.77 6.68
CA ARG A 219 -6.42 7.68 5.74
C ARG A 219 -4.93 7.56 5.54
N ILE A 220 -4.39 6.38 5.75
CA ILE A 220 -3.01 6.04 5.41
C ILE A 220 -3.05 5.15 4.17
N ILE A 221 -2.46 5.62 3.08
CA ILE A 221 -2.30 4.83 1.86
C ILE A 221 -0.85 4.33 1.83
N GLY A 222 -0.68 3.02 1.98
CA GLY A 222 0.59 2.34 1.82
C GLY A 222 0.81 1.98 0.35
N SER A 223 1.87 2.53 -0.21
CA SER A 223 2.39 2.20 -1.54
C SER A 223 3.80 1.67 -1.38
N SER A 224 4.13 0.50 -1.93
CA SER A 224 5.48 -0.03 -1.76
C SER A 224 6.55 0.88 -2.39
N ILE A 225 6.25 1.56 -3.50
CA ILE A 225 7.11 2.54 -4.15
C ILE A 225 6.71 3.99 -3.81
N GLN A 226 7.66 4.93 -3.91
CA GLN A 226 7.46 6.34 -3.56
C GLN A 226 6.35 7.03 -4.38
N PHE A 227 5.41 7.69 -3.67
CA PHE A 227 4.31 8.42 -4.29
C PHE A 227 4.68 9.88 -4.63
N ALA A 228 5.31 10.60 -3.70
CA ALA A 228 5.51 12.05 -3.83
C ALA A 228 6.94 12.45 -4.19
N HIS A 229 7.82 11.52 -4.52
CA HIS A 229 9.15 11.86 -5.04
C HIS A 229 9.03 12.48 -6.43
N GLU A 230 9.79 13.53 -6.71
CA GLU A 230 9.72 14.22 -7.99
C GLU A 230 10.19 13.35 -9.16
N HIS A 231 11.35 12.72 -9.02
CA HIS A 231 11.89 11.72 -9.94
C HIS A 231 13.18 11.13 -9.35
N ASN A 232 13.15 9.86 -9.00
CA ASN A 232 14.32 9.20 -8.38
C ASN A 232 15.19 8.40 -9.37
N GLY A 233 14.69 8.12 -10.58
CA GLY A 233 15.35 7.28 -11.58
C GLY A 233 15.31 5.78 -11.24
N TRP A 234 14.68 5.41 -10.14
CA TRP A 234 14.27 4.07 -9.73
C TRP A 234 12.77 3.91 -9.92
N GLU A 235 12.14 2.97 -9.26
CA GLU A 235 10.69 2.83 -9.30
C GLU A 235 9.99 3.90 -8.45
N SER A 236 8.97 4.52 -9.01
CA SER A 236 8.13 5.51 -8.33
C SER A 236 6.86 5.79 -9.13
N TRP A 237 5.88 6.44 -8.54
CA TRP A 237 4.67 6.85 -9.25
C TRP A 237 4.95 7.80 -10.41
N THR A 238 6.05 8.54 -10.37
CA THR A 238 6.44 9.46 -11.44
C THR A 238 6.96 8.76 -12.70
N ASN A 239 7.21 7.45 -12.65
CA ASN A 239 7.45 6.65 -13.86
C ASN A 239 6.18 6.51 -14.73
N LEU A 240 4.99 6.57 -14.11
CA LEU A 240 3.69 6.58 -14.78
C LEU A 240 2.90 7.83 -14.36
N PRO A 241 3.26 9.02 -14.86
CA PRO A 241 2.73 10.30 -14.35
C PRO A 241 1.21 10.43 -14.49
N ARG A 242 0.61 9.73 -15.45
CA ARG A 242 -0.86 9.68 -15.60
C ARG A 242 -1.53 8.96 -14.44
N GLU A 243 -0.92 7.91 -13.91
CA GLU A 243 -1.44 7.18 -12.75
C GLU A 243 -1.28 8.00 -11.47
N LEU A 244 -0.16 8.75 -11.31
CA LEU A 244 -0.01 9.72 -10.23
C LEU A 244 -1.11 10.79 -10.27
N LEU A 245 -1.35 11.39 -11.44
CA LEU A 245 -2.43 12.38 -11.62
C LEU A 245 -3.81 11.76 -11.37
N ARG A 246 -4.04 10.53 -11.81
CA ARG A 246 -5.27 9.77 -11.55
C ARG A 246 -5.53 9.59 -10.05
N MET A 247 -4.48 9.34 -9.24
CA MET A 247 -4.60 9.27 -7.78
C MET A 247 -5.01 10.61 -7.18
N VAL A 248 -4.37 11.70 -7.58
CA VAL A 248 -4.72 13.06 -7.14
C VAL A 248 -6.17 13.39 -7.51
N ASP A 249 -6.56 13.10 -8.75
CA ASP A 249 -7.92 13.34 -9.23
C ASP A 249 -8.96 12.48 -8.51
N LEU A 250 -8.62 11.23 -8.20
CA LEU A 250 -9.52 10.36 -7.44
C LEU A 250 -9.75 10.88 -6.01
N ILE A 251 -8.69 11.33 -5.32
CA ILE A 251 -8.81 11.97 -3.99
C ILE A 251 -9.70 13.21 -4.07
N ARG A 252 -9.54 14.03 -5.11
CA ARG A 252 -10.37 15.22 -5.35
C ARG A 252 -11.83 14.87 -5.63
N GLN A 253 -12.08 13.92 -6.53
CA GLN A 253 -13.44 13.51 -6.94
C GLN A 253 -14.23 12.87 -5.79
N THR A 254 -13.55 12.08 -4.96
CA THR A 254 -14.16 11.46 -3.79
C THR A 254 -14.23 12.39 -2.58
N ARG A 255 -13.60 13.57 -2.66
CA ARG A 255 -13.46 14.51 -1.53
C ARG A 255 -12.87 13.82 -0.29
N ALA A 256 -12.06 12.77 -0.49
CA ALA A 256 -11.42 12.04 0.58
C ALA A 256 -10.45 12.93 1.35
N SER A 257 -10.82 13.32 2.56
CA SER A 257 -9.99 14.12 3.46
C SER A 257 -9.07 13.24 4.30
N GLY A 258 -8.00 13.82 4.86
CA GLY A 258 -7.12 13.11 5.79
C GLY A 258 -6.19 12.09 5.12
N VAL A 259 -5.88 12.20 3.82
CA VAL A 259 -5.01 11.25 3.13
C VAL A 259 -3.54 11.58 3.38
N LEU A 260 -2.79 10.56 3.82
CA LEU A 260 -1.33 10.53 3.92
C LEU A 260 -0.83 9.27 3.22
N PHE A 261 0.34 9.35 2.60
CA PHE A 261 1.03 8.20 2.03
C PHE A 261 2.18 7.75 2.93
N ILE A 262 2.44 6.45 2.93
CA ILE A 262 3.66 5.82 3.43
C ILE A 262 4.24 4.96 2.32
N SER A 263 5.57 4.93 2.19
CA SER A 263 6.22 4.24 1.08
C SER A 263 7.56 3.58 1.45
N GLY A 264 8.10 2.79 0.52
CA GLY A 264 9.31 1.99 0.66
C GLY A 264 10.24 2.02 -0.56
N ASP A 265 10.84 0.89 -0.92
CA ASP A 265 11.66 0.55 -2.09
C ASP A 265 13.11 1.08 -2.07
N VAL A 266 13.34 2.34 -1.80
CA VAL A 266 14.54 3.11 -2.19
C VAL A 266 15.74 3.06 -1.22
N HIS A 267 15.66 2.35 -0.11
CA HIS A 267 16.71 2.17 0.91
C HIS A 267 17.14 3.46 1.63
N TRP A 268 16.36 4.54 1.58
CA TRP A 268 16.49 5.72 2.43
C TRP A 268 15.14 6.16 2.99
N GLY A 269 15.20 7.02 4.00
CA GLY A 269 14.01 7.59 4.62
C GLY A 269 13.90 9.08 4.34
N GLU A 270 12.73 9.55 3.90
CA GLU A 270 12.46 10.96 3.69
C GLU A 270 10.97 11.30 3.85
N LEU A 271 10.69 12.57 4.04
CA LEU A 271 9.34 13.11 3.96
C LEU A 271 9.22 13.98 2.72
N SER A 272 8.31 13.63 1.84
CA SER A 272 7.99 14.40 0.64
C SER A 272 6.60 15.03 0.73
N ARG A 273 6.39 16.14 0.02
CA ARG A 273 5.09 16.83 -0.06
C ARG A 273 4.77 17.18 -1.50
N LEU A 274 3.80 16.48 -2.06
CA LEU A 274 3.23 16.82 -3.36
C LEU A 274 2.16 17.90 -3.19
N GLN A 275 2.35 19.02 -3.90
CA GLN A 275 1.37 20.10 -3.97
C GLN A 275 0.64 20.04 -5.30
N ALA A 276 -0.64 19.71 -5.29
CA ALA A 276 -1.47 19.64 -6.48
C ALA A 276 -2.53 20.76 -6.49
N PRO A 277 -2.91 21.32 -7.66
CA PRO A 277 -3.96 22.33 -7.75
C PRO A 277 -5.29 21.81 -7.20
N ASN A 278 -6.01 22.63 -6.43
CA ASN A 278 -7.32 22.31 -5.84
C ASN A 278 -7.33 21.02 -4.99
N CYS A 279 -6.18 20.68 -4.40
CA CYS A 279 -6.03 19.62 -3.44
C CYS A 279 -5.27 20.15 -2.22
N TYR A 280 -5.54 19.60 -1.06
CA TYR A 280 -4.68 19.82 0.11
C TYR A 280 -3.32 19.14 -0.11
N PRO A 281 -2.25 19.53 0.65
CA PRO A 281 -0.94 18.91 0.50
C PRO A 281 -0.98 17.40 0.75
N LEU A 282 -0.45 16.62 -0.17
CA LEU A 282 -0.31 15.16 -0.02
C LEU A 282 1.11 14.86 0.48
N TYR A 283 1.21 14.33 1.68
CA TYR A 283 2.48 13.94 2.29
C TYR A 283 2.76 12.48 2.01
N ASP A 284 4.02 12.15 1.78
CA ASP A 284 4.54 10.79 1.61
C ASP A 284 5.73 10.61 2.55
N LEU A 285 5.59 9.75 3.54
CA LEU A 285 6.66 9.38 4.45
C LEU A 285 7.26 8.06 3.98
N THR A 286 8.45 8.13 3.38
CA THR A 286 9.22 6.95 2.96
C THR A 286 10.07 6.45 4.11
N ALA A 287 9.98 5.17 4.44
CA ALA A 287 10.86 4.51 5.41
C ALA A 287 11.25 3.12 4.88
N SER A 288 12.39 3.07 4.22
CA SER A 288 12.80 1.98 3.34
C SER A 288 14.21 1.46 3.69
N GLY A 289 14.50 1.30 4.98
CA GLY A 289 15.83 0.93 5.42
C GLY A 289 15.84 0.11 6.68
N LEU A 290 15.03 -0.96 6.78
CA LEU A 290 15.03 -1.80 7.99
C LEU A 290 16.39 -2.47 8.24
N ASN A 291 17.04 -2.99 7.19
CA ASN A 291 18.43 -3.45 7.21
C ASN A 291 19.10 -3.39 5.82
N GLN A 292 18.57 -2.53 4.95
CA GLN A 292 19.18 -2.15 3.69
C GLN A 292 19.44 -0.65 3.72
N ASP A 293 20.59 -0.21 3.20
CA ASP A 293 20.97 1.19 3.08
C ASP A 293 21.44 1.49 1.65
N TRP A 294 21.47 2.76 1.32
CA TRP A 294 21.96 3.25 0.05
C TRP A 294 22.92 4.40 0.28
N ASP A 295 24.02 4.45 -0.46
CA ASP A 295 25.10 5.44 -0.26
C ASP A 295 24.85 6.77 -0.98
N ARG A 296 23.80 6.85 -1.79
CA ARG A 296 23.45 8.02 -2.59
C ARG A 296 22.01 8.43 -2.42
N LEU A 297 21.81 9.70 -2.16
CA LEU A 297 20.49 10.29 -2.08
C LEU A 297 20.13 10.96 -3.42
N GLU A 298 19.00 10.58 -3.98
CA GLU A 298 18.52 11.22 -5.21
C GLU A 298 17.95 12.62 -4.92
N PRO A 299 18.17 13.58 -5.82
CA PRO A 299 17.54 14.90 -5.73
C PRO A 299 16.02 14.81 -5.71
N ASN A 300 15.37 15.60 -4.85
CA ASN A 300 13.93 15.61 -4.73
C ASN A 300 13.44 17.00 -4.32
N GLY A 301 12.86 17.76 -5.25
CA GLY A 301 12.28 19.07 -5.00
C GLY A 301 11.07 19.08 -4.05
N ASN A 302 10.45 17.91 -3.85
CA ASN A 302 9.32 17.75 -2.93
C ASN A 302 9.75 17.37 -1.50
N ARG A 303 11.06 17.09 -1.25
CA ARG A 303 11.57 16.72 0.07
C ARG A 303 11.44 17.85 1.08
N LEU A 304 10.99 17.52 2.27
CA LEU A 304 10.91 18.41 3.42
C LEU A 304 11.98 18.08 4.46
N GLY A 305 13.01 18.91 4.52
CA GLY A 305 14.13 18.69 5.45
C GLY A 305 15.18 17.70 4.92
N GLU A 306 15.83 16.99 5.84
CA GLU A 306 16.88 16.02 5.53
C GLU A 306 16.30 14.63 5.30
N ALA A 307 17.08 13.77 4.63
CA ALA A 307 16.81 12.33 4.52
C ALA A 307 17.59 11.55 5.57
N CYS A 308 17.16 10.33 5.87
CA CYS A 308 17.83 9.36 6.70
C CYS A 308 18.44 8.27 5.80
N MET A 309 19.75 8.12 5.85
CA MET A 309 20.49 7.14 5.05
C MET A 309 20.96 5.92 5.88
N ASP A 310 20.89 6.02 7.22
CA ASP A 310 21.16 4.90 8.13
C ASP A 310 19.97 3.95 8.17
N PHE A 311 20.10 2.76 8.76
CA PHE A 311 18.95 1.88 9.03
C PHE A 311 17.89 2.62 9.86
N HIS A 312 16.64 2.53 9.43
CA HIS A 312 15.56 3.33 9.97
C HIS A 312 14.19 2.67 9.83
N PHE A 313 13.22 3.23 10.55
CA PHE A 313 11.80 2.91 10.43
C PHE A 313 10.97 4.18 10.51
N GLY A 314 9.77 4.12 9.95
CA GLY A 314 8.77 5.18 10.03
C GLY A 314 7.85 5.00 11.24
N MET A 315 7.41 6.12 11.83
CA MET A 315 6.47 6.16 12.94
C MET A 315 5.41 7.22 12.73
N LEU A 316 4.16 6.85 12.87
CA LEU A 316 3.00 7.74 12.86
C LEU A 316 2.43 7.76 14.28
N GLU A 317 2.43 8.93 14.92
CA GLU A 317 1.80 9.13 16.22
C GLU A 317 0.59 10.05 16.07
N ILE A 318 -0.60 9.49 16.26
CA ILE A 318 -1.88 10.17 16.03
C ILE A 318 -2.40 10.71 17.37
N THR A 319 -2.63 12.00 17.42
CA THR A 319 -3.34 12.64 18.54
C THR A 319 -4.77 12.87 18.10
N TRP A 320 -5.70 12.16 18.73
CA TRP A 320 -7.13 12.33 18.55
C TRP A 320 -7.68 13.42 19.48
N GLY A 321 -8.82 14.01 19.17
CA GLY A 321 -9.51 14.98 20.02
C GLY A 321 -9.88 16.27 19.31
N ALA A 322 -9.92 17.40 20.01
CA ALA A 322 -10.42 18.68 19.49
C ALA A 322 -9.55 19.27 18.37
N THR A 323 -8.24 19.03 18.42
CA THR A 323 -7.27 19.44 17.37
C THR A 323 -6.46 18.24 16.91
N PRO A 324 -7.09 17.32 16.13
CA PRO A 324 -6.44 16.09 15.76
C PRO A 324 -5.25 16.35 14.84
N SER A 325 -4.17 15.60 15.07
CA SER A 325 -2.92 15.73 14.32
C SER A 325 -2.20 14.39 14.23
N VAL A 326 -1.31 14.27 13.28
CA VAL A 326 -0.39 13.15 13.15
C VAL A 326 1.04 13.67 13.15
N GLN A 327 1.90 13.05 13.96
CA GLN A 327 3.34 13.21 13.88
C GLN A 327 3.92 12.17 12.93
N LEU A 328 4.57 12.65 11.87
CA LEU A 328 5.31 11.85 10.91
C LEU A 328 6.76 11.83 11.35
N ARG A 329 7.34 10.65 11.58
CA ARG A 329 8.73 10.53 12.03
C ARG A 329 9.46 9.42 11.31
N ILE A 330 10.77 9.59 11.17
CA ILE A 330 11.73 8.53 10.83
C ILE A 330 12.72 8.43 11.98
N HIS A 331 12.89 7.24 12.50
CA HIS A 331 13.83 6.94 13.57
C HIS A 331 14.94 6.05 13.06
N ASP A 332 16.19 6.37 13.44
CA ASP A 332 17.35 5.52 13.16
C ASP A 332 17.49 4.36 14.18
N MET A 333 18.54 3.54 14.00
CA MET A 333 18.86 2.41 14.87
C MET A 333 18.99 2.77 16.35
N THR A 334 19.32 4.03 16.67
CA THR A 334 19.49 4.50 18.06
C THR A 334 18.19 5.05 18.64
N GLY A 335 17.09 5.02 17.89
CA GLY A 335 15.80 5.62 18.26
C GLY A 335 15.76 7.14 18.11
N ARG A 336 16.83 7.76 17.59
CA ARG A 336 16.83 9.21 17.34
C ARG A 336 15.94 9.54 16.15
N SER A 337 15.06 10.54 16.32
CA SER A 337 14.24 11.06 15.23
C SER A 337 15.10 11.88 14.25
N ARG A 338 15.23 11.39 13.02
CA ARG A 338 15.99 12.02 11.93
C ARG A 338 15.09 12.94 11.10
N VAL A 339 13.84 12.54 10.92
CA VAL A 339 12.80 13.33 10.26
C VAL A 339 11.64 13.49 11.23
N ARG A 340 11.06 14.70 11.31
CA ARG A 340 9.91 14.98 12.14
C ARG A 340 9.03 16.08 11.55
N ARG A 341 7.75 15.79 11.43
CA ARG A 341 6.73 16.76 11.01
C ARG A 341 5.41 16.50 11.74
N THR A 342 4.79 17.55 12.27
CA THR A 342 3.40 17.49 12.75
C THR A 342 2.49 18.05 11.67
N VAL A 343 1.46 17.29 11.31
CA VAL A 343 0.43 17.68 10.34
C VAL A 343 -0.91 17.65 11.08
N ARG A 344 -1.63 18.78 11.09
CA ARG A 344 -2.99 18.82 11.63
C ARG A 344 -3.95 18.21 10.63
N LEU A 345 -4.93 17.45 11.08
CA LEU A 345 -5.91 16.86 10.17
C LEU A 345 -6.76 17.95 9.47
N SER A 346 -6.85 19.15 10.03
CA SER A 346 -7.46 20.30 9.37
C SER A 346 -6.71 20.78 8.12
N GLU A 347 -5.39 20.52 8.04
CA GLU A 347 -4.57 20.83 6.85
C GLU A 347 -4.82 19.84 5.69
N LEU A 348 -5.42 18.68 5.99
CA LEU A 348 -5.71 17.59 5.05
C LEU A 348 -7.20 17.53 4.68
N LYS A 349 -7.87 18.68 4.62
CA LYS A 349 -9.30 18.77 4.29
C LYS A 349 -9.50 19.65 3.05
N PHE A 350 -10.46 19.25 2.25
CA PHE A 350 -11.00 20.15 1.23
C PHE A 350 -11.76 21.29 1.92
N PRO A 351 -11.73 22.52 1.35
CA PRO A 351 -12.60 23.59 1.82
C PRO A 351 -14.05 23.09 1.83
N GLN A 352 -14.82 23.48 2.85
CA GLN A 352 -16.27 23.30 2.85
C GLN A 352 -16.83 24.38 1.90
N ASP A 353 -17.67 23.97 0.97
CA ASP A 353 -18.39 24.85 0.06
C ASP A 353 -19.37 25.72 0.83
#